data_07d3599aceca37cece347131fff679c5
#
_entry.id   07d3599aceca37cece347131fff679c5
#
_cell.length_a   1.000
_cell.length_b   1.000
_cell.length_c   1.000
_cell.angle_alpha   90.00
_cell.angle_beta   90.00
_cell.angle_gamma   90.00
#
_symmetry.space_group_name_H-M   'P 1'
#
loop_
_entity.id
_entity.type
_entity.pdbx_description
1 polymer ?
#
loop_
_entity_poly.entity_id
_entity_poly.type
_entity_poly.pdbx_seq_one_letter_code
_entity_poly.pdbx_strand_id
1 'polypeptide(L)'
;MPGWQPKKWLEKKAKRGFHGYPIGTIAFYGPDNRRASKVAVGIKRVANAELAEPRRWFAEAGDVRSDPTVLAEIAAFLRENEVHSVAMTDGIIGCPHEEGVDYPLGKSCPHCPYWAGRDRWAGKLPVK
;
A
#
# COMPACT_ATOMS: atom_id res chain seq x y z
N MET A 1 4.18 -29.59 -3.43
CA MET A 1 5.32 -28.86 -3.17
C MET A 1 4.97 -27.57 -2.52
N PRO A 2 5.74 -27.27 -1.61
CA PRO A 2 5.44 -26.04 -1.00
C PRO A 2 5.55 -25.04 -2.07
N GLY A 3 4.58 -24.55 -2.33
CA GLY A 3 4.56 -23.64 -3.34
C GLY A 3 5.17 -22.37 -2.97
N TRP A 4 5.08 -21.55 -3.85
CA TRP A 4 5.36 -20.15 -3.78
C TRP A 4 4.50 -19.51 -2.68
N GLN A 5 5.12 -18.77 -1.82
CA GLN A 5 4.42 -18.13 -0.70
C GLN A 5 4.53 -16.62 -0.84
N PRO A 6 3.53 -15.99 -1.46
CA PRO A 6 3.60 -14.56 -1.77
C PRO A 6 3.77 -13.68 -0.54
N LYS A 7 3.08 -13.98 0.54
CA LYS A 7 3.17 -13.15 1.74
C LYS A 7 4.59 -13.16 2.29
N LYS A 8 5.19 -14.34 2.37
CA LYS A 8 6.56 -14.43 2.88
C LYS A 8 7.55 -13.74 1.95
N TRP A 9 7.34 -13.88 0.66
CA TRP A 9 8.21 -13.22 -0.31
C TRP A 9 8.15 -11.70 -0.15
N LEU A 10 6.93 -11.17 -0.01
CA LEU A 10 6.74 -9.73 0.17
C LEU A 10 7.38 -9.24 1.46
N GLU A 11 7.17 -9.96 2.55
CA GLU A 11 7.72 -9.58 3.84
C GLU A 11 9.24 -9.62 3.84
N LYS A 12 9.80 -10.64 3.20
CA LYS A 12 11.23 -10.78 3.14
C LYS A 12 11.86 -9.66 2.32
N LYS A 13 11.24 -9.32 1.18
CA LYS A 13 11.72 -8.22 0.37
C LYS A 13 11.63 -6.89 1.11
N ALA A 14 10.52 -6.65 1.79
CA ALA A 14 10.35 -5.41 2.54
C ALA A 14 11.37 -5.30 3.66
N LYS A 15 11.66 -6.42 4.31
CA LYS A 15 12.60 -6.42 5.42
C LYS A 15 14.03 -6.17 4.96
N ARG A 16 14.38 -6.60 3.75
CA ARG A 16 15.73 -6.38 3.24
C ARG A 16 16.05 -4.92 2.99
N GLY A 17 15.03 -4.10 2.79
CA GLY A 17 15.24 -2.68 2.54
C GLY A 17 15.67 -2.40 1.11
N PHE A 18 16.37 -1.30 0.92
CA PHE A 18 16.72 -0.84 -0.41
C PHE A 18 17.85 -1.68 -1.00
N HIS A 19 17.61 -2.21 -2.17
CA HIS A 19 18.58 -2.98 -2.95
C HIS A 19 18.56 -2.55 -4.41
N GLY A 20 18.25 -1.31 -4.67
CA GLY A 20 18.26 -0.79 -6.03
C GLY A 20 16.86 -0.62 -6.59
N TYR A 21 16.82 0.01 -7.74
CA TYR A 21 15.58 0.23 -8.48
C TYR A 21 15.36 -0.89 -9.47
N PRO A 22 14.12 -1.17 -9.87
CA PRO A 22 12.90 -0.46 -9.47
C PRO A 22 12.48 -0.80 -8.05
N ILE A 23 11.76 0.13 -7.42
CA ILE A 23 11.20 -0.07 -6.10
C ILE A 23 9.69 -0.27 -6.22
N GLY A 24 9.17 -1.32 -5.59
CA GLY A 24 7.74 -1.47 -5.45
C GLY A 24 7.30 -0.88 -4.13
N THR A 25 6.28 -0.03 -4.15
CA THR A 25 5.75 0.57 -2.92
C THR A 25 4.39 -0.02 -2.63
N ILE A 26 4.17 -0.42 -1.38
CA ILE A 26 2.92 -1.03 -0.95
C ILE A 26 2.36 -0.20 0.19
N ALA A 27 1.18 0.36 0.01
CA ALA A 27 0.55 1.20 1.02
C ALA A 27 -0.83 0.66 1.35
N PHE A 28 -1.13 0.53 2.64
CA PHE A 28 -2.39 -0.01 3.10
C PHE A 28 -3.30 1.09 3.61
N TYR A 29 -4.58 0.95 3.32
CA TYR A 29 -5.61 1.92 3.72
C TYR A 29 -6.81 1.18 4.29
N GLY A 30 -7.54 1.81 5.15
CA GLY A 30 -8.73 1.20 5.74
C GLY A 30 -9.63 2.23 6.40
N PRO A 31 -10.83 1.81 6.82
CA PRO A 31 -11.73 2.73 7.50
C PRO A 31 -11.22 3.15 8.88
N ASP A 32 -10.30 2.38 9.43
CA ASP A 32 -9.63 2.70 10.68
C ASP A 32 -8.25 2.06 10.65
N ASN A 33 -7.59 1.97 11.80
CA ASN A 33 -6.23 1.42 11.82
C ASN A 33 -6.20 -0.08 12.10
N ARG A 34 -7.33 -0.77 11.99
CA ARG A 34 -7.41 -2.19 12.31
C ARG A 34 -7.59 -3.08 11.10
N ARG A 35 -8.35 -2.61 10.11
CA ARG A 35 -8.69 -3.42 8.95
C ARG A 35 -8.22 -2.71 7.70
N ALA A 36 -7.37 -3.35 6.92
CA ALA A 36 -6.94 -2.80 5.65
C ALA A 36 -7.90 -3.26 4.56
N SER A 37 -8.72 -2.34 4.08
CA SER A 37 -9.70 -2.64 3.04
C SER A 37 -9.20 -2.32 1.65
N LYS A 38 -8.03 -1.70 1.55
CA LYS A 38 -7.46 -1.31 0.26
C LYS A 38 -5.95 -1.34 0.35
N VAL A 39 -5.32 -1.74 -0.75
CA VAL A 39 -3.87 -1.64 -0.87
C VAL A 39 -3.56 -1.03 -2.23
N ALA A 40 -2.61 -0.12 -2.26
CA ALA A 40 -2.13 0.51 -3.50
C ALA A 40 -0.67 0.15 -3.67
N VAL A 41 -0.31 -0.25 -4.88
CA VAL A 41 1.06 -0.68 -5.18
C VAL A 41 1.56 0.11 -6.38
N GLY A 42 2.67 0.80 -6.19
CA GLY A 42 3.28 1.59 -7.25
C GLY A 42 4.67 1.08 -7.56
N ILE A 43 5.18 1.48 -8.72
CA ILE A 43 6.52 1.10 -9.15
C ILE A 43 7.30 2.38 -9.42
N LYS A 44 8.46 2.50 -8.80
CA LYS A 44 9.36 3.61 -9.07
C LYS A 44 10.60 3.04 -9.74
N ARG A 45 10.81 3.39 -10.99
CA ARG A 45 11.83 2.71 -11.78
C ARG A 45 13.23 3.28 -11.59
N VAL A 46 13.34 4.57 -11.35
CA VAL A 46 14.64 5.20 -11.08
C VAL A 46 14.43 6.29 -10.06
N ALA A 47 15.53 6.79 -9.51
CA ALA A 47 15.48 7.70 -8.37
C ALA A 47 14.65 8.95 -8.61
N ASN A 48 14.74 9.51 -9.80
CA ASN A 48 14.05 10.76 -10.09
C ASN A 48 12.72 10.58 -10.82
N ALA A 49 12.28 9.35 -11.00
CA ALA A 49 11.03 9.10 -11.68
C ALA A 49 9.87 9.22 -10.71
N GLU A 50 8.73 9.62 -11.23
CA GLU A 50 7.51 9.55 -10.45
C GLU A 50 7.00 8.13 -10.41
N LEU A 51 6.19 7.82 -9.43
CA LEU A 51 5.56 6.51 -9.38
C LEU A 51 4.64 6.36 -10.58
N ALA A 52 4.73 5.21 -11.22
CA ALA A 52 3.76 4.86 -12.24
C ALA A 52 2.39 4.77 -11.60
N GLU A 53 1.36 4.84 -12.42
CA GLU A 53 0.00 4.78 -11.91
C GLU A 53 -0.15 3.55 -11.03
N PRO A 54 -0.56 3.71 -9.76
CA PRO A 54 -0.60 2.58 -8.85
C PRO A 54 -1.75 1.64 -9.20
N ARG A 55 -1.51 0.37 -8.95
CA ARG A 55 -2.55 -0.63 -9.00
C ARG A 55 -3.16 -0.76 -7.61
N ARG A 56 -4.47 -0.99 -7.58
CA ARG A 56 -5.19 -1.03 -6.31
C ARG A 56 -5.97 -2.32 -6.20
N TRP A 57 -6.02 -2.83 -4.98
CA TRP A 57 -6.86 -4.00 -4.65
C TRP A 57 -7.73 -3.62 -3.47
N PHE A 58 -8.92 -4.22 -3.42
CA PHE A 58 -9.89 -3.92 -2.38
C PHE A 58 -10.41 -5.22 -1.77
N ALA A 59 -10.82 -5.15 -0.51
CA ALA A 59 -11.50 -6.24 0.16
C ALA A 59 -12.83 -5.72 0.69
N GLU A 60 -13.92 -6.34 0.29
CA GLU A 60 -15.24 -5.97 0.81
C GLU A 60 -15.40 -6.41 2.25
N ALA A 61 -14.81 -7.52 2.59
CA ALA A 61 -14.80 -8.01 3.96
C ALA A 61 -13.40 -8.53 4.23
N GLY A 62 -13.00 -8.50 5.48
CA GLY A 62 -11.68 -8.96 5.84
C GLY A 62 -10.62 -7.91 5.56
N ASP A 63 -9.41 -8.37 5.41
CA ASP A 63 -8.23 -7.51 5.38
C ASP A 63 -7.37 -7.92 4.18
N VAL A 64 -7.02 -6.97 3.33
CA VAL A 64 -6.20 -7.28 2.15
C VAL A 64 -4.85 -7.86 2.54
N ARG A 65 -4.36 -7.57 3.74
CA ARG A 65 -3.06 -8.06 4.19
C ARG A 65 -3.06 -9.57 4.45
N SER A 66 -4.23 -10.16 4.60
CA SER A 66 -4.33 -11.59 4.82
C SER A 66 -5.13 -12.30 3.72
N ASP A 67 -5.40 -11.63 2.63
CA ASP A 67 -6.11 -12.21 1.49
C ASP A 67 -5.10 -12.85 0.56
N PRO A 68 -5.07 -14.19 0.47
CA PRO A 68 -4.02 -14.84 -0.32
C PRO A 68 -4.09 -14.51 -1.81
N THR A 69 -5.29 -14.27 -2.34
CA THR A 69 -5.40 -13.90 -3.75
C THR A 69 -4.80 -12.52 -4.00
N VAL A 70 -5.11 -11.56 -3.13
CA VAL A 70 -4.55 -10.22 -3.27
C VAL A 70 -3.02 -10.26 -3.16
N LEU A 71 -2.52 -10.97 -2.15
CA LEU A 71 -1.08 -11.04 -1.95
C LEU A 71 -0.37 -11.70 -3.11
N ALA A 72 -0.98 -12.72 -3.69
CA ALA A 72 -0.39 -13.40 -4.85
C ALA A 72 -0.35 -12.47 -6.05
N GLU A 73 -1.40 -11.69 -6.25
CA GLU A 73 -1.45 -10.77 -7.38
C GLU A 73 -0.46 -9.62 -7.21
N ILE A 74 -0.32 -9.12 -5.99
CA ILE A 74 0.67 -8.08 -5.72
C ILE A 74 2.08 -8.60 -6.00
N ALA A 75 2.38 -9.78 -5.49
CA ALA A 75 3.71 -10.36 -5.71
C ALA A 75 3.98 -10.60 -7.19
N ALA A 76 2.99 -11.08 -7.92
CA ALA A 76 3.15 -11.28 -9.35
C ALA A 76 3.38 -9.96 -10.07
N PHE A 77 2.63 -8.93 -9.70
CA PHE A 77 2.79 -7.61 -10.31
C PHE A 77 4.21 -7.08 -10.09
N LEU A 78 4.72 -7.21 -8.87
CA LEU A 78 6.05 -6.73 -8.56
C LEU A 78 7.12 -7.54 -9.28
N ARG A 79 6.94 -8.85 -9.38
CA ARG A 79 7.90 -9.69 -10.08
C ARG A 79 7.90 -9.43 -11.57
N GLU A 80 6.73 -9.19 -12.15
CA GLU A 80 6.65 -8.87 -13.57
C GLU A 80 7.35 -7.57 -13.88
N ASN A 81 7.38 -6.66 -12.94
CA ASN A 81 8.06 -5.38 -13.10
C ASN A 81 9.51 -5.43 -12.65
N GLU A 82 9.99 -6.62 -12.27
CA GLU A 82 11.39 -6.86 -11.95
C GLU A 82 11.92 -5.94 -10.85
N VAL A 83 11.10 -5.72 -9.83
CA VAL A 83 11.52 -4.84 -8.73
C VAL A 83 12.66 -5.46 -7.94
N HIS A 84 13.59 -4.64 -7.54
CA HIS A 84 14.71 -5.06 -6.70
C HIS A 84 14.45 -4.77 -5.23
N SER A 85 13.58 -3.82 -4.93
CA SER A 85 13.31 -3.43 -3.55
C SER A 85 11.82 -3.29 -3.35
N VAL A 86 11.36 -3.51 -2.12
CA VAL A 86 9.96 -3.32 -1.75
C VAL A 86 9.91 -2.45 -0.52
N ALA A 87 9.13 -1.38 -0.58
CA ALA A 87 8.85 -0.52 0.56
C ALA A 87 7.38 -0.69 0.92
N MET A 88 7.11 -1.07 2.14
CA MET A 88 5.76 -1.38 2.60
C MET A 88 5.45 -0.54 3.82
N THR A 89 4.26 0.05 3.87
CA THR A 89 3.89 0.83 5.04
C THR A 89 3.75 -0.09 6.25
N ASP A 90 3.99 0.49 7.43
CA ASP A 90 4.02 -0.28 8.65
C ASP A 90 2.62 -0.37 9.23
N GLY A 91 1.63 -0.45 8.46
CA GLY A 91 0.25 -0.54 8.89
C GLY A 91 -0.62 0.28 7.97
N ILE A 92 -1.82 0.56 8.45
CA ILE A 92 -2.80 1.31 7.68
C ILE A 92 -2.51 2.79 7.85
N ILE A 93 -2.34 3.50 6.72
CA ILE A 93 -1.90 4.89 6.78
C ILE A 93 -3.01 5.89 6.52
N GLY A 94 -4.20 5.45 6.20
CA GLY A 94 -5.28 6.40 5.96
C GLY A 94 -6.53 5.73 5.46
N CYS A 95 -7.49 6.58 5.09
CA CYS A 95 -8.76 6.18 4.56
C CYS A 95 -8.60 5.61 3.16
N PRO A 96 -9.41 4.61 2.78
CA PRO A 96 -9.31 4.04 1.44
C PRO A 96 -9.88 4.93 0.34
N HIS A 97 -10.64 5.95 0.70
CA HIS A 97 -11.21 6.87 -0.28
C HIS A 97 -10.17 7.92 -0.65
N GLU A 98 -10.24 8.41 -1.88
CA GLU A 98 -9.22 9.30 -2.40
C GLU A 98 -9.72 10.74 -2.38
N GLU A 99 -8.97 11.58 -1.72
CA GLU A 99 -9.29 13.00 -1.64
C GLU A 99 -9.27 13.59 -3.04
N GLY A 100 -10.28 14.37 -3.35
CA GLY A 100 -10.41 14.96 -4.68
C GLY A 100 -11.09 14.05 -5.68
N VAL A 101 -11.31 12.79 -5.32
CA VAL A 101 -12.00 11.82 -6.18
C VAL A 101 -13.26 11.34 -5.49
N ASP A 102 -13.12 10.80 -4.29
CA ASP A 102 -14.26 10.26 -3.55
C ASP A 102 -14.88 11.27 -2.61
N TYR A 103 -14.18 12.33 -2.30
CA TYR A 103 -14.70 13.44 -1.52
C TYR A 103 -13.89 14.69 -1.84
N PRO A 104 -14.40 15.90 -1.53
CA PRO A 104 -13.74 17.13 -1.99
C PRO A 104 -12.35 17.34 -1.39
N LEU A 105 -11.50 17.94 -2.20
CA LEU A 105 -10.17 18.33 -1.73
C LEU A 105 -10.28 19.26 -0.54
N GLY A 106 -9.39 19.07 0.42
CA GLY A 106 -9.36 19.90 1.60
C GLY A 106 -10.36 19.51 2.66
N LYS A 107 -11.09 18.43 2.46
CA LYS A 107 -12.08 17.96 3.40
C LYS A 107 -11.67 16.60 3.95
N SER A 108 -12.26 16.22 5.09
CA SER A 108 -12.09 14.87 5.59
C SER A 108 -13.08 13.96 4.90
N CYS A 109 -12.71 12.68 4.77
CA CYS A 109 -13.60 11.72 4.17
C CYS A 109 -14.84 11.53 5.05
N PRO A 110 -16.05 11.72 4.51
CA PRO A 110 -17.26 11.59 5.32
C PRO A 110 -17.59 10.15 5.67
N HIS A 111 -16.98 9.18 4.98
CA HIS A 111 -17.29 7.78 5.20
C HIS A 111 -16.34 7.11 6.19
N CYS A 112 -15.30 7.78 6.63
CA CYS A 112 -14.29 7.20 7.52
C CYS A 112 -14.03 8.13 8.69
N PRO A 113 -14.96 8.19 9.65
CA PRO A 113 -14.82 9.14 10.76
C PRO A 113 -13.59 8.91 11.62
N TYR A 114 -13.05 7.69 11.62
CA TYR A 114 -11.82 7.44 12.37
C TYR A 114 -10.72 8.40 11.95
N TRP A 115 -10.64 8.69 10.65
CA TRP A 115 -9.57 9.53 10.12
C TRP A 115 -9.90 11.01 10.14
N ALA A 116 -11.11 11.36 10.53
CA ALA A 116 -11.50 12.77 10.62
C ALA A 116 -10.64 13.44 11.67
N GLY A 117 -10.03 14.55 11.30
CA GLY A 117 -9.13 15.24 12.20
C GLY A 117 -7.78 14.58 12.37
N ARG A 118 -7.56 13.45 11.73
CA ARG A 118 -6.25 12.80 11.71
C ARG A 118 -5.67 12.97 10.34
N ASP A 119 -4.59 13.71 10.25
CA ASP A 119 -3.88 13.83 8.99
C ASP A 119 -3.22 12.50 8.74
N ARG A 120 -3.49 11.88 7.59
CA ARG A 120 -2.91 10.57 7.29
C ARG A 120 -1.39 10.60 7.30
N TRP A 121 -0.82 11.76 7.13
CA TRP A 121 0.63 11.89 7.12
C TRP A 121 1.20 12.30 8.45
N ALA A 122 0.38 12.71 9.39
CA ALA A 122 0.86 13.28 10.62
C ALA A 122 1.72 12.34 11.43
N GLY A 123 1.39 11.09 11.48
CA GLY A 123 2.19 10.13 12.22
C GLY A 123 3.23 9.43 11.39
N LYS A 124 3.31 9.76 10.11
CA LYS A 124 4.19 9.06 9.19
C LYS A 124 5.39 9.86 8.82
N LEU A 125 5.21 11.12 8.64
CA LEU A 125 6.28 11.97 8.18
C LEU A 125 6.83 12.71 9.37
N PRO A 126 8.07 12.47 9.72
CA PRO A 126 8.65 13.14 10.87
C PRO A 126 8.88 14.61 10.64
N VAL A 127 8.77 15.04 9.42
CA VAL A 127 9.06 16.43 9.11
C VAL A 127 7.90 17.28 9.30
N LYS A 128 6.93 17.07 9.71
CA LYS A 128 5.80 17.97 9.75
C LYS A 128 6.15 19.34 10.13
#